data_4759420cdd41bd01fe34326e72849b06
#
_entry.id   4759420cdd41bd01fe34326e72849b06
#
_cell.length_a   1.000
_cell.length_b   1.000
_cell.length_c   1.000
_cell.angle_alpha   90.00
_cell.angle_beta   90.00
_cell.angle_gamma   90.00
#
_symmetry.space_group_name_H-M   'P 1'
#
loop_
_entity.id
_entity.type
_entity.pdbx_description
1 polymer ?
#
loop_
_entity_poly.entity_id
_entity_poly.type
_entity_poly.pdbx_seq_one_letter_code
_entity_poly.pdbx_strand_id
1 'polypeptide(L)'
;RNAMFRVSYVTDFLANMLVVFNPFFVPLWVQAWRKTSCRTPFERLLRLLPVGFIGFFLLSSLRGYVQPQWVIVSTFGLVWLLFDYARRHARTRRYVMRAGLTTIALVAVVRLVMIFNPTGIRFEVFYNPESYGAIAEVADGRPVVFFHGYATAAKYAFYTGGEAYCQPNIRYRTHQWQFRDDDRRFTGREVLVECPPQADTLPGVR
;
A
#
# COMPACT_ATOMS: atom_id res chain seq x y z
N ARG A 1 16.80 -13.59 13.18
CA ARG A 1 16.62 -13.75 11.72
C ARG A 1 17.66 -12.87 11.06
N ASN A 2 18.75 -13.45 10.55
CA ASN A 2 19.80 -12.71 9.86
C ASN A 2 19.19 -12.09 8.60
N ALA A 3 19.13 -10.77 8.55
CA ALA A 3 18.70 -10.04 7.37
C ALA A 3 19.78 -10.25 6.29
N MET A 4 19.56 -11.22 5.40
CA MET A 4 20.46 -11.44 4.27
C MET A 4 20.27 -10.30 3.27
N PHE A 5 21.38 -9.69 2.88
CA PHE A 5 21.44 -8.74 1.78
C PHE A 5 20.88 -9.39 0.51
N ARG A 6 19.86 -8.77 -0.09
CA ARG A 6 19.27 -9.19 -1.36
C ARG A 6 19.21 -8.03 -2.31
N VAL A 7 19.93 -8.12 -3.41
CA VAL A 7 19.92 -7.10 -4.47
C VAL A 7 18.50 -6.86 -5.00
N SER A 8 17.66 -7.91 -5.01
CA SER A 8 16.25 -7.78 -5.44
C SER A 8 15.45 -6.73 -4.67
N TYR A 9 15.69 -6.54 -3.38
CA TYR A 9 14.97 -5.51 -2.63
C TYR A 9 15.33 -4.09 -3.07
N VAL A 10 16.58 -3.88 -3.49
CA VAL A 10 17.05 -2.60 -4.01
C VAL A 10 16.46 -2.34 -5.39
N THR A 11 16.48 -3.32 -6.28
CA THR A 11 15.90 -3.20 -7.62
C THR A 11 14.40 -2.98 -7.56
N ASP A 12 13.68 -3.71 -6.68
CA ASP A 12 12.25 -3.53 -6.45
C ASP A 12 11.95 -2.13 -5.89
N PHE A 13 12.76 -1.64 -4.94
CA PHE A 13 12.63 -0.30 -4.42
C PHE A 13 12.77 0.75 -5.52
N LEU A 14 13.83 0.68 -6.33
CA LEU A 14 14.07 1.64 -7.40
C LEU A 14 12.97 1.59 -8.48
N ALA A 15 12.54 0.40 -8.88
CA ALA A 15 11.44 0.24 -9.83
C ALA A 15 10.13 0.85 -9.27
N ASN A 16 9.82 0.58 -8.02
CA ASN A 16 8.65 1.16 -7.36
C ASN A 16 8.75 2.69 -7.26
N MET A 17 9.95 3.24 -6.99
CA MET A 17 10.14 4.70 -6.96
C MET A 17 9.87 5.34 -8.33
N LEU A 18 10.27 4.71 -9.42
CA LEU A 18 9.95 5.20 -10.76
C LEU A 18 8.44 5.26 -11.00
N VAL A 19 7.71 4.23 -10.58
CA VAL A 19 6.24 4.17 -10.74
C VAL A 19 5.55 5.20 -9.82
N VAL A 20 5.90 5.22 -8.54
CA VAL A 20 5.26 6.10 -7.53
C VAL A 20 5.50 7.57 -7.83
N PHE A 21 6.71 7.92 -8.23
CA PHE A 21 7.07 9.31 -8.52
C PHE A 21 6.83 9.71 -9.97
N ASN A 22 6.23 8.88 -10.76
CA ASN A 22 5.93 9.13 -12.17
C ASN A 22 7.18 9.35 -13.05
N PRO A 23 7.54 8.41 -13.90
CA PRO A 23 8.77 8.44 -14.68
C PRO A 23 8.90 9.70 -15.57
N PHE A 24 7.77 10.29 -15.99
CA PHE A 24 7.78 11.51 -16.81
C PHE A 24 8.31 12.74 -16.05
N PHE A 25 8.24 12.75 -14.72
CA PHE A 25 8.72 13.87 -13.91
C PHE A 25 10.15 13.70 -13.41
N VAL A 26 10.70 12.50 -13.39
CA VAL A 26 12.05 12.23 -12.87
C VAL A 26 13.13 13.14 -13.50
N PRO A 27 13.20 13.31 -14.84
CA PRO A 27 14.19 14.20 -15.44
C PRO A 27 14.02 15.67 -15.02
N LEU A 28 12.77 16.10 -14.82
CA LEU A 28 12.46 17.45 -14.36
C LEU A 28 12.87 17.69 -12.92
N TRP A 29 12.69 16.72 -12.04
CA TRP A 29 13.14 16.83 -10.65
C TRP A 29 14.65 16.96 -10.56
N VAL A 30 15.41 16.20 -11.35
CA VAL A 30 16.86 16.34 -11.43
C VAL A 30 17.25 17.74 -11.90
N GLN A 31 16.56 18.28 -12.91
CA GLN A 31 16.81 19.64 -13.39
C GLN A 31 16.42 20.70 -12.34
N ALA A 32 15.24 20.55 -11.74
CA ALA A 32 14.77 21.45 -10.70
C ALA A 32 15.70 21.43 -9.49
N TRP A 33 16.12 20.26 -9.06
CA TRP A 33 17.11 20.11 -7.99
C TRP A 33 18.39 20.91 -8.24
N ARG A 34 18.91 20.83 -9.47
CA ARG A 34 20.19 21.51 -9.84
C ARG A 34 20.03 23.01 -10.01
N LYS A 35 18.86 23.48 -10.47
CA LYS A 35 18.66 24.87 -10.91
C LYS A 35 17.88 25.74 -9.93
N THR A 36 17.17 25.16 -8.97
CA THR A 36 16.43 25.92 -7.97
C THR A 36 17.36 26.39 -6.86
N SER A 37 17.46 27.69 -6.66
CA SER A 37 18.17 28.29 -5.54
C SER A 37 17.24 28.42 -4.32
N CYS A 38 17.67 27.91 -3.17
CA CYS A 38 16.94 28.05 -1.92
C CYS A 38 17.35 29.33 -1.19
N ARG A 39 16.41 30.25 -0.95
CA ARG A 39 16.61 31.53 -0.30
C ARG A 39 16.36 31.46 1.19
N THR A 40 15.43 30.62 1.61
CA THR A 40 15.05 30.49 3.02
C THR A 40 15.47 29.13 3.59
N PRO A 41 15.62 29.02 4.93
CA PRO A 41 15.86 27.73 5.58
C PRO A 41 14.77 26.69 5.29
N PHE A 42 13.51 27.13 5.18
CA PHE A 42 12.38 26.27 4.85
C PHE A 42 12.50 25.67 3.43
N GLU A 43 12.90 26.47 2.45
CA GLU A 43 13.14 25.99 1.08
C GLU A 43 14.29 24.97 1.03
N ARG A 44 15.34 25.18 1.85
CA ARG A 44 16.43 24.20 2.00
C ARG A 44 15.94 22.90 2.60
N LEU A 45 15.09 22.97 3.61
CA LEU A 45 14.46 21.78 4.20
C LEU A 45 13.64 21.01 3.15
N LEU A 46 12.75 21.69 2.41
CA LEU A 46 11.96 21.07 1.36
C LEU A 46 12.82 20.43 0.26
N ARG A 47 13.96 21.03 -0.06
CA ARG A 47 14.90 20.46 -1.03
C ARG A 47 15.61 19.22 -0.49
N LEU A 48 16.00 19.19 0.78
CA LEU A 48 16.71 18.07 1.41
C LEU A 48 15.79 16.90 1.76
N LEU A 49 14.53 17.18 2.04
CA LEU A 49 13.55 16.18 2.47
C LEU A 49 13.44 14.97 1.52
N PRO A 50 13.31 15.11 0.18
CA PRO A 50 13.30 13.97 -0.73
C PRO A 50 14.58 13.13 -0.67
N VAL A 51 15.74 13.79 -0.61
CA VAL A 51 17.03 13.09 -0.57
C VAL A 51 17.16 12.30 0.73
N GLY A 52 16.78 12.92 1.84
CA GLY A 52 16.83 12.26 3.16
C GLY A 52 15.94 11.03 3.22
N PHE A 53 14.66 11.16 2.83
CA PHE A 53 13.71 10.04 2.88
C PHE A 53 14.03 8.97 1.86
N ILE A 54 14.27 9.32 0.59
CA ILE A 54 14.60 8.34 -0.45
C ILE A 54 15.91 7.65 -0.12
N GLY A 55 16.93 8.40 0.32
CA GLY A 55 18.22 7.84 0.72
C GLY A 55 18.12 6.91 1.93
N PHE A 56 17.36 7.29 2.96
CA PHE A 56 17.14 6.46 4.13
C PHE A 56 16.45 5.13 3.75
N PHE A 57 15.40 5.17 2.94
CA PHE A 57 14.69 3.96 2.54
C PHE A 57 15.46 3.13 1.51
N LEU A 58 16.28 3.76 0.68
CA LEU A 58 17.22 3.05 -0.18
C LEU A 58 18.24 2.25 0.64
N LEU A 59 18.80 2.85 1.68
CA LEU A 59 19.68 2.14 2.60
C LEU A 59 18.95 1.03 3.37
N SER A 60 17.71 1.28 3.78
CA SER A 60 16.87 0.30 4.44
C SER A 60 16.54 -0.90 3.53
N SER A 61 16.40 -0.67 2.23
CA SER A 61 16.15 -1.74 1.23
C SER A 61 17.31 -2.73 1.10
N LEU A 62 18.51 -2.36 1.53
CA LEU A 62 19.63 -3.31 1.59
C LEU A 62 19.39 -4.47 2.59
N ARG A 63 18.53 -4.25 3.59
CA ARG A 63 18.26 -5.22 4.67
C ARG A 63 16.87 -5.85 4.61
N GLY A 64 15.95 -5.29 3.83
CA GLY A 64 14.60 -5.80 3.76
C GLY A 64 13.73 -5.09 2.74
N TYR A 65 12.57 -5.66 2.47
CA TYR A 65 11.59 -5.06 1.58
C TYR A 65 11.04 -3.75 2.17
N VAL A 66 11.10 -2.69 1.39
CA VAL A 66 10.56 -1.37 1.73
C VAL A 66 9.26 -1.13 0.96
N GLN A 67 8.20 -0.82 1.69
CA GLN A 67 6.92 -0.51 1.06
C GLN A 67 6.98 0.88 0.38
N PRO A 68 6.54 1.01 -0.88
CA PRO A 68 6.66 2.24 -1.66
C PRO A 68 5.99 3.47 -1.01
N GLN A 69 4.89 3.28 -0.28
CA GLN A 69 4.16 4.36 0.37
C GLN A 69 4.92 5.05 1.52
N TRP A 70 5.98 4.43 2.05
CA TRP A 70 6.75 5.05 3.13
C TRP A 70 7.55 6.28 2.69
N VAL A 71 7.83 6.38 1.39
CA VAL A 71 8.54 7.53 0.80
C VAL A 71 7.62 8.68 0.42
N ILE A 72 6.31 8.58 0.68
CA ILE A 72 5.32 9.59 0.28
C ILE A 72 5.64 10.99 0.81
N VAL A 73 6.29 11.09 1.96
CA VAL A 73 6.74 12.38 2.54
C VAL A 73 7.67 13.14 1.59
N SER A 74 8.44 12.42 0.76
CA SER A 74 9.31 13.02 -0.24
C SER A 74 8.54 13.85 -1.28
N THR A 75 7.26 13.55 -1.51
CA THR A 75 6.43 14.25 -2.51
C THR A 75 6.27 15.72 -2.20
N PHE A 76 6.22 16.12 -0.94
CA PHE A 76 6.13 17.54 -0.56
C PHE A 76 7.30 18.35 -1.12
N GLY A 77 8.53 17.88 -0.93
CA GLY A 77 9.71 18.53 -1.46
C GLY A 77 9.80 18.44 -2.99
N LEU A 78 9.46 17.30 -3.58
CA LEU A 78 9.48 17.11 -5.03
C LEU A 78 8.45 17.99 -5.75
N VAL A 79 7.23 18.10 -5.20
CA VAL A 79 6.18 18.96 -5.76
C VAL A 79 6.59 20.43 -5.65
N TRP A 80 7.13 20.87 -4.52
CA TRP A 80 7.63 22.21 -4.36
C TRP A 80 8.73 22.54 -5.37
N LEU A 81 9.73 21.68 -5.51
CA LEU A 81 10.82 21.85 -6.48
C LEU A 81 10.30 21.98 -7.92
N LEU A 82 9.40 21.09 -8.30
CA LEU A 82 8.82 21.09 -9.63
C LEU A 82 7.99 22.34 -9.89
N PHE A 83 7.20 22.76 -8.90
CA PHE A 83 6.37 23.97 -8.98
C PHE A 83 7.25 25.22 -9.11
N ASP A 84 8.24 25.41 -8.23
CA ASP A 84 9.13 26.56 -8.27
C ASP A 84 9.91 26.64 -9.61
N TYR A 85 10.38 25.50 -10.09
CA TYR A 85 11.08 25.44 -11.37
C TYR A 85 10.14 25.70 -12.56
N ALA A 86 8.95 25.09 -12.59
CA ALA A 86 7.99 25.23 -13.68
C ALA A 86 7.43 26.65 -13.80
N ARG A 87 7.18 27.34 -12.68
CA ARG A 87 6.67 28.72 -12.72
C ARG A 87 7.66 29.70 -13.37
N ARG A 88 8.95 29.42 -13.35
CA ARG A 88 10.02 30.25 -13.94
C ARG A 88 10.32 29.87 -15.41
N HIS A 89 9.86 28.73 -15.89
CA HIS A 89 10.20 28.20 -17.21
C HIS A 89 8.94 27.77 -17.97
N ALA A 90 8.50 28.55 -18.95
CA ALA A 90 7.29 28.30 -19.71
C ALA A 90 7.29 26.95 -20.46
N ARG A 91 8.44 26.50 -20.97
CA ARG A 91 8.55 25.16 -21.61
C ARG A 91 8.32 24.06 -20.61
N THR A 92 8.91 24.16 -19.42
CA THR A 92 8.73 23.17 -18.34
C THR A 92 7.27 23.12 -17.88
N ARG A 93 6.62 24.28 -17.71
CA ARG A 93 5.20 24.34 -17.36
C ARG A 93 4.32 23.62 -18.37
N ARG A 94 4.54 23.83 -19.68
CA ARG A 94 3.80 23.11 -20.72
C ARG A 94 4.04 21.61 -20.70
N TYR A 95 5.27 21.18 -20.46
CA TYR A 95 5.61 19.77 -20.32
C TYR A 95 4.92 19.15 -19.10
N VAL A 96 4.97 19.78 -17.92
CA VAL A 96 4.33 19.33 -16.69
C VAL A 96 2.82 19.15 -16.89
N MET A 97 2.17 20.11 -17.55
CA MET A 97 0.73 20.01 -17.85
C MET A 97 0.43 18.82 -18.77
N ARG A 98 1.19 18.64 -19.84
CA ARG A 98 1.00 17.51 -20.77
C ARG A 98 1.27 16.18 -20.09
N ALA A 99 2.40 16.04 -19.42
CA ALA A 99 2.78 14.83 -18.69
C ALA A 99 1.76 14.48 -17.60
N GLY A 100 1.26 15.50 -16.86
CA GLY A 100 0.22 15.33 -15.86
C GLY A 100 -1.08 14.81 -16.46
N LEU A 101 -1.58 15.44 -17.53
CA LEU A 101 -2.78 14.99 -18.23
C LEU A 101 -2.63 13.58 -18.79
N THR A 102 -1.48 13.26 -19.40
CA THR A 102 -1.19 11.90 -19.90
C THR A 102 -1.21 10.90 -18.74
N THR A 103 -0.63 11.24 -17.61
CA THR A 103 -0.64 10.36 -16.43
C THR A 103 -2.06 10.14 -15.90
N ILE A 104 -2.85 11.20 -15.78
CA ILE A 104 -4.25 11.08 -15.34
C ILE A 104 -5.04 10.19 -16.29
N ALA A 105 -4.89 10.41 -17.60
CA ALA A 105 -5.55 9.58 -18.61
C ALA A 105 -5.11 8.10 -18.52
N LEU A 106 -3.80 7.85 -18.36
CA LEU A 106 -3.28 6.49 -18.20
C LEU A 106 -3.83 5.81 -16.94
N VAL A 107 -3.83 6.51 -15.80
CA VAL A 107 -4.38 5.98 -14.54
C VAL A 107 -5.88 5.72 -14.68
N ALA A 108 -6.62 6.61 -15.34
CA ALA A 108 -8.04 6.40 -15.60
C ALA A 108 -8.28 5.15 -16.47
N VAL A 109 -7.51 4.98 -17.54
CA VAL A 109 -7.61 3.77 -18.39
C VAL A 109 -7.30 2.51 -17.60
N VAL A 110 -6.22 2.50 -16.81
CA VAL A 110 -5.88 1.34 -15.96
C VAL A 110 -7.00 1.04 -14.97
N ARG A 111 -7.58 2.08 -14.34
CA ARG A 111 -8.74 1.91 -13.44
C ARG A 111 -9.96 1.35 -14.14
N LEU A 112 -10.28 1.84 -15.35
CA LEU A 112 -11.39 1.31 -16.13
C LEU A 112 -11.16 -0.15 -16.52
N VAL A 113 -9.94 -0.50 -16.96
CA VAL A 113 -9.57 -1.90 -17.23
C VAL A 113 -9.72 -2.76 -15.98
N MET A 114 -9.32 -2.27 -14.80
CA MET A 114 -9.51 -2.99 -13.54
C MET A 114 -10.98 -3.14 -13.13
N ILE A 115 -11.83 -2.16 -13.43
CA ILE A 115 -13.27 -2.21 -13.09
C ILE A 115 -14.03 -3.15 -14.03
N PHE A 116 -13.83 -3.01 -15.34
CA PHE A 116 -14.60 -3.76 -16.33
C PHE A 116 -13.97 -5.10 -16.73
N ASN A 117 -12.70 -5.33 -16.35
CA ASN A 117 -11.93 -6.53 -16.66
C ASN A 117 -12.09 -7.06 -18.10
N PRO A 118 -11.92 -6.23 -19.15
CA PRO A 118 -12.14 -6.65 -20.55
C PRO A 118 -11.13 -7.71 -21.01
N THR A 119 -10.01 -7.84 -20.31
CA THR A 119 -8.93 -8.79 -20.61
C THR A 119 -9.17 -10.18 -20.04
N GLY A 120 -10.15 -10.36 -19.16
CA GLY A 120 -10.37 -11.61 -18.43
C GLY A 120 -9.22 -12.00 -17.48
N ILE A 121 -8.22 -11.13 -17.30
CA ILE A 121 -7.13 -11.36 -16.37
C ILE A 121 -7.71 -11.29 -14.95
N ARG A 122 -7.48 -12.35 -14.19
CA ARG A 122 -7.94 -12.41 -12.82
C ARG A 122 -6.98 -11.68 -11.89
N PHE A 123 -7.27 -10.42 -11.55
CA PHE A 123 -6.57 -9.69 -10.48
C PHE A 123 -7.13 -10.08 -9.12
N GLU A 124 -6.32 -10.13 -8.09
CA GLU A 124 -6.74 -10.47 -6.71
C GLU A 124 -7.97 -9.68 -6.24
N VAL A 125 -8.08 -8.41 -6.65
CA VAL A 125 -9.21 -7.55 -6.31
C VAL A 125 -10.58 -8.10 -6.78
N PHE A 126 -10.63 -8.89 -7.86
CA PHE A 126 -11.86 -9.49 -8.38
C PHE A 126 -12.23 -10.79 -7.70
N TYR A 127 -11.24 -11.50 -7.11
CA TYR A 127 -11.51 -12.71 -6.36
C TYR A 127 -12.02 -12.46 -4.95
N ASN A 128 -11.67 -11.30 -4.36
CA ASN A 128 -12.05 -11.02 -2.99
C ASN A 128 -13.58 -11.16 -2.76
N PRO A 129 -14.48 -10.57 -3.59
CA PRO A 129 -15.92 -10.73 -3.41
C PRO A 129 -16.39 -12.17 -3.54
N GLU A 130 -15.88 -12.91 -4.54
CA GLU A 130 -16.26 -14.31 -4.79
C GLU A 130 -15.80 -15.21 -3.63
N SER A 131 -14.54 -15.10 -3.22
CA SER A 131 -13.97 -15.92 -2.15
C SER A 131 -14.65 -15.68 -0.81
N TYR A 132 -14.92 -14.41 -0.49
CA TYR A 132 -15.58 -14.08 0.77
C TYR A 132 -17.08 -14.40 0.73
N GLY A 133 -17.72 -14.31 -0.44
CA GLY A 133 -19.09 -14.80 -0.65
C GLY A 133 -19.21 -16.30 -0.36
N ALA A 134 -18.30 -17.11 -0.87
CA ALA A 134 -18.26 -18.55 -0.59
C ALA A 134 -18.08 -18.86 0.90
N ILE A 135 -17.22 -18.07 1.60
CA ILE A 135 -17.10 -18.21 3.07
C ILE A 135 -18.40 -17.83 3.77
N ALA A 136 -19.08 -16.78 3.31
CA ALA A 136 -20.36 -16.35 3.90
C ALA A 136 -21.47 -17.38 3.72
N GLU A 137 -21.53 -18.06 2.57
CA GLU A 137 -22.47 -19.16 2.32
C GLU A 137 -22.26 -20.31 3.31
N VAL A 138 -21.00 -20.72 3.54
CA VAL A 138 -20.67 -21.77 4.52
C VAL A 138 -20.93 -21.31 5.95
N ALA A 139 -20.72 -20.01 6.22
CA ALA A 139 -20.96 -19.44 7.55
C ALA A 139 -22.43 -19.44 7.94
N ASP A 140 -23.34 -19.34 6.98
CA ASP A 140 -24.79 -19.36 7.20
C ASP A 140 -25.24 -18.42 8.34
N GLY A 141 -24.78 -17.16 8.28
CA GLY A 141 -25.07 -16.15 9.28
C GLY A 141 -24.28 -16.25 10.59
N ARG A 142 -23.46 -17.28 10.77
CA ARG A 142 -22.57 -17.41 11.94
C ARG A 142 -21.39 -16.44 11.82
N PRO A 143 -20.89 -15.91 12.95
CA PRO A 143 -19.67 -15.12 12.95
C PRO A 143 -18.46 -15.91 12.44
N VAL A 144 -17.56 -15.25 11.71
CA VAL A 144 -16.34 -15.86 11.18
C VAL A 144 -15.11 -15.36 11.91
N VAL A 145 -14.31 -16.27 12.44
CA VAL A 145 -13.07 -15.99 13.16
C VAL A 145 -11.88 -16.33 12.29
N PHE A 146 -11.02 -15.35 12.06
CA PHE A 146 -9.79 -15.46 11.27
C PHE A 146 -8.56 -15.54 12.18
N PHE A 147 -7.72 -16.54 11.99
CA PHE A 147 -6.51 -16.71 12.81
C PHE A 147 -5.29 -15.96 12.27
N HIS A 148 -5.22 -15.68 10.99
CA HIS A 148 -3.97 -15.30 10.34
C HIS A 148 -4.01 -13.97 9.57
N GLY A 149 -5.00 -13.12 9.79
CA GLY A 149 -4.99 -11.86 9.07
C GLY A 149 -6.11 -10.90 9.43
N TYR A 150 -5.76 -9.84 10.15
CA TYR A 150 -6.70 -8.75 10.39
C TYR A 150 -7.24 -8.15 9.07
N ALA A 151 -6.42 -8.16 8.00
CA ALA A 151 -6.83 -7.69 6.68
C ALA A 151 -7.89 -8.62 6.05
N THR A 152 -7.77 -9.94 6.24
CA THR A 152 -8.74 -10.94 5.75
C THR A 152 -10.08 -10.77 6.45
N ALA A 153 -10.07 -10.64 7.78
CA ALA A 153 -11.28 -10.36 8.55
C ALA A 153 -11.96 -9.04 8.12
N ALA A 154 -11.17 -7.99 7.89
CA ALA A 154 -11.70 -6.71 7.44
C ALA A 154 -12.29 -6.78 6.01
N LYS A 155 -11.64 -7.49 5.10
CA LYS A 155 -12.14 -7.71 3.73
C LYS A 155 -13.44 -8.54 3.75
N TYR A 156 -13.49 -9.61 4.55
CA TYR A 156 -14.71 -10.41 4.71
C TYR A 156 -15.87 -9.54 5.17
N ALA A 157 -15.70 -8.81 6.27
CA ALA A 157 -16.74 -7.92 6.78
C ALA A 157 -17.17 -6.85 5.75
N PHE A 158 -16.21 -6.32 4.98
CA PHE A 158 -16.49 -5.31 3.95
C PHE A 158 -17.30 -5.87 2.78
N TYR A 159 -16.93 -7.03 2.25
CA TYR A 159 -17.57 -7.58 1.05
C TYR A 159 -18.90 -8.29 1.33
N THR A 160 -19.06 -8.88 2.52
CA THR A 160 -20.23 -9.69 2.86
C THR A 160 -21.20 -9.01 3.83
N GLY A 161 -20.75 -7.99 4.55
CA GLY A 161 -21.48 -7.42 5.69
C GLY A 161 -21.57 -8.37 6.89
N GLY A 162 -20.92 -9.55 6.82
CA GLY A 162 -20.95 -10.55 7.86
C GLY A 162 -20.13 -10.17 9.10
N GLU A 163 -20.50 -10.76 10.24
CA GLU A 163 -19.78 -10.55 11.49
C GLU A 163 -18.44 -11.28 11.45
N ALA A 164 -17.34 -10.51 11.57
CA ALA A 164 -15.98 -11.02 11.51
C ALA A 164 -15.19 -10.67 12.76
N TYR A 165 -14.24 -11.53 13.09
CA TYR A 165 -13.27 -11.30 14.14
C TYR A 165 -11.89 -11.81 13.73
N CYS A 166 -10.83 -11.13 14.15
CA CYS A 166 -9.47 -11.62 13.97
C CYS A 166 -8.85 -11.91 15.32
N GLN A 167 -8.52 -13.17 15.56
CA GLN A 167 -7.90 -13.55 16.83
C GLN A 167 -6.54 -12.90 17.00
N PRO A 168 -6.24 -12.32 18.17
CA PRO A 168 -4.93 -11.75 18.49
C PRO A 168 -3.85 -12.83 18.39
N ASN A 169 -2.79 -12.53 17.67
CA ASN A 169 -1.63 -13.41 17.60
C ASN A 169 -0.46 -12.75 18.33
N ILE A 170 0.09 -13.41 19.34
CA ILE A 170 1.22 -12.94 20.16
C ILE A 170 2.47 -12.64 19.31
N ARG A 171 2.58 -13.27 18.13
CA ARG A 171 3.72 -13.13 17.22
C ARG A 171 3.55 -12.00 16.18
N TYR A 172 2.38 -11.37 16.13
CA TYR A 172 2.06 -10.33 15.16
C TYR A 172 1.89 -8.97 15.84
N ARG A 173 1.92 -7.92 15.01
CA ARG A 173 1.68 -6.54 15.49
C ARG A 173 0.27 -6.45 16.06
N THR A 174 0.12 -5.65 17.12
CA THR A 174 -1.19 -5.24 17.62
C THR A 174 -2.01 -4.58 16.51
N HIS A 175 -3.27 -4.93 16.40
CA HIS A 175 -4.17 -4.41 15.37
C HIS A 175 -5.52 -4.01 16.00
N GLN A 176 -6.36 -3.32 15.24
CA GLN A 176 -7.63 -2.76 15.70
C GLN A 176 -8.57 -3.75 16.41
N TRP A 177 -8.55 -5.02 16.02
CA TRP A 177 -9.40 -6.04 16.63
C TRP A 177 -9.04 -6.31 18.09
N GLN A 178 -7.79 -6.07 18.51
CA GLN A 178 -7.35 -6.23 19.90
C GLN A 178 -7.83 -5.10 20.82
N PHE A 179 -8.18 -3.94 20.24
CA PHE A 179 -8.70 -2.81 21.03
C PHE A 179 -10.21 -2.86 21.24
N ARG A 180 -10.91 -3.74 20.54
CA ARG A 180 -12.37 -3.78 20.56
C ARG A 180 -12.92 -4.73 21.62
N ASP A 181 -12.10 -5.53 22.29
CA ASP A 181 -12.47 -6.55 23.29
C ASP A 181 -13.70 -7.40 22.87
N ASP A 182 -13.76 -7.69 21.57
CA ASP A 182 -14.93 -8.24 20.92
C ASP A 182 -15.02 -9.78 21.03
N ASP A 183 -13.99 -10.44 21.59
CA ASP A 183 -13.94 -11.89 21.74
C ASP A 183 -14.99 -12.41 22.72
N ARG A 184 -15.32 -11.63 23.77
CA ARG A 184 -16.35 -12.01 24.77
C ARG A 184 -17.74 -12.15 24.17
N ARG A 185 -18.07 -11.42 23.12
CA ARG A 185 -19.38 -11.48 22.48
C ARG A 185 -19.63 -12.81 21.75
N PHE A 186 -18.57 -13.58 21.48
CA PHE A 186 -18.66 -14.91 20.85
C PHE A 186 -18.72 -16.05 21.86
N THR A 187 -18.58 -15.77 23.16
CA THR A 187 -18.64 -16.79 24.20
C THR A 187 -20.00 -17.49 24.20
N GLY A 188 -19.99 -18.81 24.04
CA GLY A 188 -21.20 -19.62 23.95
C GLY A 188 -21.96 -19.57 22.62
N ARG A 189 -21.40 -18.90 21.61
CA ARG A 189 -21.96 -18.88 20.24
C ARG A 189 -21.18 -19.84 19.33
N GLU A 190 -21.89 -20.43 18.38
CA GLU A 190 -21.27 -21.17 17.28
C GLU A 190 -20.60 -20.19 16.32
N VAL A 191 -19.34 -20.43 15.98
CA VAL A 191 -18.56 -19.60 15.06
C VAL A 191 -17.91 -20.45 13.99
N LEU A 192 -17.78 -19.92 12.78
CA LEU A 192 -16.95 -20.52 11.75
C LEU A 192 -15.50 -20.05 11.94
N VAL A 193 -14.56 -20.98 11.91
CA VAL A 193 -13.14 -20.66 12.07
C VAL A 193 -12.39 -20.91 10.77
N GLU A 194 -11.74 -19.87 10.24
CA GLU A 194 -10.80 -20.05 9.14
C GLU A 194 -9.48 -20.62 9.68
N CYS A 195 -9.18 -21.87 9.33
CA CYS A 195 -7.94 -22.54 9.69
C CYS A 195 -6.95 -22.57 8.53
N PRO A 196 -5.64 -22.49 8.77
CA PRO A 196 -4.67 -22.80 7.75
C PRO A 196 -4.77 -24.28 7.36
N PRO A 197 -4.46 -24.64 6.09
CA PRO A 197 -4.64 -26.01 5.55
C PRO A 197 -3.95 -27.14 6.30
N GLN A 198 -3.07 -26.82 7.24
CA GLN A 198 -2.27 -27.77 8.03
C GLN A 198 -2.76 -27.93 9.48
N ALA A 199 -3.85 -27.30 9.85
CA ALA A 199 -4.35 -27.37 11.22
C ALA A 199 -5.47 -28.41 11.32
N ASP A 200 -5.14 -29.67 11.56
CA ASP A 200 -6.11 -30.75 11.81
C ASP A 200 -6.82 -30.60 13.17
N THR A 201 -6.24 -29.86 14.09
CA THR A 201 -6.84 -29.55 15.40
C THR A 201 -6.45 -28.15 15.87
N LEU A 202 -7.43 -27.40 16.38
CA LEU A 202 -7.19 -26.11 17.02
C LEU A 202 -7.04 -26.33 18.53
N PRO A 203 -5.89 -25.93 19.12
CA PRO A 203 -5.73 -26.01 20.56
C PRO A 203 -6.74 -25.07 21.24
N GLY A 204 -7.61 -25.61 22.09
CA GLY A 204 -8.53 -24.82 22.90
C GLY A 204 -9.93 -24.55 22.33
N VAL A 205 -10.26 -25.08 21.18
CA VAL A 205 -11.62 -25.10 20.64
C VAL A 205 -12.27 -26.43 21.03
N ARG A 206 -13.28 -26.37 21.89
CA ARG A 206 -14.21 -27.48 22.20
C ARG A 206 -15.57 -27.12 21.67
#